data_7a71d6318c2024c0fc8c3bcbf18d1088
#
_entry.id   7a71d6318c2024c0fc8c3bcbf18d1088
#
_cell.length_a   1.000
_cell.length_b   1.000
_cell.length_c   1.000
_cell.angle_alpha   90.00
_cell.angle_beta   90.00
_cell.angle_gamma   90.00
#
_symmetry.space_group_name_H-M   'P 1'
#
loop_
_entity.id
_entity.type
_entity.pdbx_description
1 polymer ?
#
loop_
_entity_poly.entity_id
_entity_poly.type
_entity_poly.pdbx_seq_one_letter_code
_entity_poly.pdbx_strand_id
1 'polypeptide(L)'
;AQHVMACACAGPFDEAALLAEVRSSLSYAWLDEAAWKRVLHFVATGGYALEAYDKFRRIVRDADGTWRLTHPEHAQRHRMNAGIIVDAEMIEIRFRNGRSLGKVEEQFAASLRNGDTFRFAGMDLEVESLKDLELIVRAAKASATIPSYMGLRLPLTTHLADRVRAMLVDRAGWGRFPDDVREWLEVQDWRSRMPGPDNLLVESFPHAKRHYTVYYTFTGWNANQSLGMLITKRMEERGLLPGGFVANDYSLAVWGLKPVEDPTPLLSPDILTHEFIDWVTESHLLRRAFREVAVIAGLVERQHPGKRKSGKQVTFSTDLIYDVLRKYEPDHVLIEAAWADARARMTDIGRLGDLLDSAAARLTHVKLDRVSPLAVPVMVMIGRESLPQGAVDDELLLEAETLAGAAMRIEGDLDEQGEG
;
A
#
# COMPACT_ATOMS: atom_id res chain seq x y z
N ALA A 1 17.50 -4.71 17.90
CA ALA A 1 16.80 -4.70 19.19
C ALA A 1 16.39 -6.11 19.63
N GLN A 2 15.64 -6.89 18.84
CA GLN A 2 15.20 -8.24 19.25
C GLN A 2 16.37 -9.18 19.55
N HIS A 3 17.44 -9.18 18.75
CA HIS A 3 18.62 -10.00 18.98
C HIS A 3 19.30 -9.65 20.32
N VAL A 4 19.44 -8.36 20.65
CA VAL A 4 19.96 -7.90 21.96
C VAL A 4 19.11 -8.46 23.11
N MET A 5 17.78 -8.40 22.97
CA MET A 5 16.88 -9.02 23.96
C MET A 5 17.03 -10.53 24.05
N ALA A 6 17.19 -11.21 22.92
CA ALA A 6 17.40 -12.67 22.90
C ALA A 6 18.69 -13.06 23.62
N CYS A 7 19.80 -12.34 23.39
CA CYS A 7 21.07 -12.55 24.11
C CYS A 7 20.89 -12.31 25.62
N ALA A 8 20.24 -11.21 26.01
CA ALA A 8 19.94 -10.96 27.43
C ALA A 8 19.07 -12.06 28.08
N CYS A 9 18.17 -12.68 27.30
CA CYS A 9 17.37 -13.84 27.78
C CYS A 9 18.19 -15.12 27.94
N ALA A 10 19.30 -15.26 27.23
CA ALA A 10 20.21 -16.40 27.36
C ALA A 10 21.16 -16.26 28.56
N GLY A 11 21.52 -15.01 28.90
CA GLY A 11 22.41 -14.70 30.03
C GLY A 11 23.00 -13.29 29.93
N PRO A 12 23.83 -12.89 30.90
CA PRO A 12 24.58 -11.63 30.82
C PRO A 12 25.50 -11.61 29.59
N PHE A 13 25.67 -10.47 28.94
CA PHE A 13 26.51 -10.32 27.76
C PHE A 13 27.39 -9.07 27.81
N ASP A 14 28.55 -9.15 27.16
CA ASP A 14 29.45 -8.01 26.94
C ASP A 14 29.01 -7.22 25.70
N GLU A 15 28.96 -5.91 25.83
CA GLU A 15 28.51 -5.00 24.78
C GLU A 15 29.37 -5.06 23.51
N ALA A 16 30.71 -5.08 23.69
CA ALA A 16 31.63 -5.07 22.56
C ALA A 16 31.63 -6.40 21.82
N ALA A 17 31.53 -7.51 22.53
CA ALA A 17 31.43 -8.84 21.96
C ALA A 17 30.15 -8.99 21.15
N LEU A 18 29.01 -8.53 21.68
CA LEU A 18 27.72 -8.60 20.95
C LEU A 18 27.71 -7.68 19.73
N LEU A 19 28.31 -6.49 19.79
CA LEU A 19 28.43 -5.62 18.62
C LEU A 19 29.29 -6.26 17.53
N ALA A 20 30.40 -6.90 17.89
CA ALA A 20 31.24 -7.63 16.94
C ALA A 20 30.47 -8.80 16.28
N GLU A 21 29.70 -9.56 17.06
CA GLU A 21 28.81 -10.60 16.54
C GLU A 21 27.80 -10.04 15.55
N VAL A 22 27.08 -8.97 15.90
CA VAL A 22 26.08 -8.34 15.02
C VAL A 22 26.71 -7.86 13.72
N ARG A 23 27.90 -7.25 13.78
CA ARG A 23 28.65 -6.78 12.59
C ARG A 23 29.19 -7.89 11.71
N SER A 24 29.29 -9.11 12.22
CA SER A 24 29.67 -10.27 11.39
C SER A 24 28.60 -10.65 10.36
N SER A 25 27.35 -10.21 10.54
CA SER A 25 26.29 -10.36 9.55
C SER A 25 26.42 -9.27 8.47
N LEU A 26 26.33 -9.67 7.20
CA LEU A 26 26.41 -8.75 6.05
C LEU A 26 25.42 -7.60 6.17
N SER A 27 24.20 -7.85 6.62
CA SER A 27 23.15 -6.83 6.78
C SER A 27 23.48 -5.75 7.82
N TYR A 28 24.42 -6.01 8.73
CA TYR A 28 24.77 -5.10 9.82
C TYR A 28 26.28 -4.76 9.86
N ALA A 29 27.03 -5.15 8.84
CA ALA A 29 28.50 -4.90 8.78
C ALA A 29 28.84 -3.40 8.84
N TRP A 30 27.94 -2.56 8.40
CA TRP A 30 28.05 -1.09 8.38
C TRP A 30 27.51 -0.39 9.64
N LEU A 31 26.98 -1.13 10.62
CA LEU A 31 26.38 -0.53 11.83
C LEU A 31 27.45 0.22 12.63
N ASP A 32 27.30 1.53 12.75
CA ASP A 32 28.21 2.37 13.53
C ASP A 32 27.91 2.30 15.04
N GLU A 33 28.84 2.81 15.85
CA GLU A 33 28.72 2.78 17.31
C GLU A 33 27.61 3.71 17.83
N ALA A 34 27.33 4.81 17.15
CA ALA A 34 26.28 5.74 17.55
C ALA A 34 24.90 5.10 17.39
N ALA A 35 24.64 4.47 16.23
CA ALA A 35 23.43 3.73 15.99
C ALA A 35 23.30 2.54 16.95
N TRP A 36 24.40 1.82 17.21
CA TRP A 36 24.41 0.74 18.20
C TRP A 36 23.99 1.20 19.60
N LYS A 37 24.58 2.29 20.08
CA LYS A 37 24.25 2.89 21.39
C LYS A 37 22.79 3.33 21.47
N ARG A 38 22.24 3.89 20.40
CA ARG A 38 20.81 4.24 20.33
C ARG A 38 19.91 3.01 20.43
N VAL A 39 20.25 1.93 19.72
CA VAL A 39 19.50 0.65 19.80
C VAL A 39 19.60 0.06 21.20
N LEU A 40 20.79 0.07 21.81
CA LEU A 40 21.00 -0.47 23.16
C LEU A 40 20.23 0.36 24.21
N HIS A 41 20.29 1.69 24.11
CA HIS A 41 19.51 2.59 24.96
C HIS A 41 18.01 2.34 24.82
N PHE A 42 17.52 2.19 23.59
CA PHE A 42 16.11 1.82 23.35
C PHE A 42 15.74 0.48 23.99
N VAL A 43 16.58 -0.55 23.88
CA VAL A 43 16.32 -1.85 24.51
C VAL A 43 16.33 -1.73 26.04
N ALA A 44 17.22 -0.90 26.60
CA ALA A 44 17.37 -0.71 28.03
C ALA A 44 16.20 0.08 28.66
N THR A 45 15.70 1.11 27.99
CA THR A 45 14.79 2.11 28.60
C THR A 45 13.51 2.36 27.80
N GLY A 46 13.43 1.91 26.57
CA GLY A 46 12.33 2.26 25.64
C GLY A 46 12.53 3.62 24.95
N GLY A 47 13.63 4.32 25.20
CA GLY A 47 13.91 5.69 24.78
C GLY A 47 13.75 6.70 25.93
N TYR A 48 14.26 7.93 25.74
CA TYR A 48 14.23 8.97 26.74
C TYR A 48 12.79 9.29 27.24
N ALA A 49 11.85 9.42 26.30
CA ALA A 49 10.47 9.75 26.64
C ALA A 49 9.73 8.67 27.45
N LEU A 50 10.25 7.44 27.45
CA LEU A 50 9.61 6.28 28.10
C LEU A 50 10.40 5.74 29.30
N GLU A 51 11.60 6.25 29.59
CA GLU A 51 12.49 5.74 30.64
C GLU A 51 11.93 5.82 32.06
N ALA A 52 10.95 6.70 32.30
CA ALA A 52 10.25 6.80 33.59
C ALA A 52 9.34 5.59 33.89
N TYR A 53 9.04 4.76 32.89
CA TYR A 53 8.12 3.64 33.07
C TYR A 53 8.88 2.32 33.20
N ASP A 54 8.82 1.67 34.36
CA ASP A 54 9.53 0.41 34.66
C ASP A 54 9.30 -0.71 33.64
N LYS A 55 8.14 -0.77 33.03
CA LYS A 55 7.80 -1.78 32.01
C LYS A 55 8.71 -1.75 30.78
N PHE A 56 9.34 -0.60 30.48
CA PHE A 56 10.26 -0.43 29.36
C PHE A 56 11.73 -0.62 29.75
N ARG A 57 12.04 -0.74 31.05
CA ARG A 57 13.39 -1.07 31.56
C ARG A 57 13.64 -2.56 31.46
N ARG A 58 14.08 -3.03 30.30
CA ARG A 58 14.19 -4.47 30.00
C ARG A 58 15.54 -5.07 30.32
N ILE A 59 16.60 -4.31 30.12
CA ILE A 59 17.98 -4.70 30.44
C ILE A 59 18.66 -3.62 31.29
N VAL A 60 19.64 -4.03 32.09
CA VAL A 60 20.44 -3.14 32.94
C VAL A 60 21.89 -3.51 32.84
N ARG A 61 22.76 -2.52 32.97
CA ARG A 61 24.22 -2.71 32.99
C ARG A 61 24.66 -2.93 34.45
N ASP A 62 25.37 -4.01 34.70
CA ASP A 62 25.95 -4.33 36.01
C ASP A 62 27.25 -3.59 36.24
N ALA A 63 27.76 -3.66 37.50
CA ALA A 63 29.00 -3.01 37.92
C ALA A 63 30.26 -3.55 37.20
N ASP A 64 30.22 -4.77 36.71
CA ASP A 64 31.27 -5.40 35.91
C ASP A 64 31.24 -4.99 34.44
N GLY A 65 30.22 -4.19 34.02
CA GLY A 65 30.06 -3.70 32.66
C GLY A 65 29.23 -4.60 31.77
N THR A 66 28.79 -5.78 32.24
CA THR A 66 27.91 -6.66 31.47
C THR A 66 26.46 -6.20 31.51
N TRP A 67 25.69 -6.55 30.45
CA TRP A 67 24.27 -6.32 30.36
C TRP A 67 23.46 -7.56 30.70
N ARG A 68 22.39 -7.43 31.47
CA ARG A 68 21.48 -8.53 31.79
C ARG A 68 20.01 -8.08 31.82
N LEU A 69 19.09 -9.03 31.84
CA LEU A 69 17.67 -8.73 32.06
C LEU A 69 17.42 -8.10 33.43
N THR A 70 16.52 -7.11 33.47
CA THR A 70 16.04 -6.54 34.74
C THR A 70 15.12 -7.50 35.49
N HIS A 71 14.27 -8.23 34.74
CA HIS A 71 13.29 -9.14 35.31
C HIS A 71 13.06 -10.40 34.44
N PRO A 72 12.90 -11.60 35.03
CA PRO A 72 12.63 -12.85 34.27
C PRO A 72 11.37 -12.79 33.38
N GLU A 73 10.37 -11.98 33.73
CA GLU A 73 9.17 -11.78 32.94
C GLU A 73 9.47 -11.25 31.53
N HIS A 74 10.51 -10.46 31.36
CA HIS A 74 10.91 -9.94 30.05
C HIS A 74 11.34 -11.05 29.11
N ALA A 75 11.93 -12.15 29.62
CA ALA A 75 12.27 -13.31 28.81
C ALA A 75 11.01 -14.01 28.27
N GLN A 76 10.00 -14.20 29.12
CA GLN A 76 8.74 -14.80 28.69
C GLN A 76 8.03 -13.94 27.65
N ARG A 77 7.92 -12.64 27.90
CA ARG A 77 7.31 -11.69 26.97
C ARG A 77 8.05 -11.63 25.62
N HIS A 78 9.38 -11.60 25.67
CA HIS A 78 10.19 -11.61 24.45
C HIS A 78 9.93 -12.88 23.63
N ARG A 79 9.96 -14.08 24.24
CA ARG A 79 9.72 -15.34 23.54
C ARG A 79 8.35 -15.43 22.90
N MET A 80 7.33 -14.81 23.50
CA MET A 80 5.96 -14.78 22.96
C MET A 80 5.80 -13.81 21.79
N ASN A 81 6.67 -12.79 21.68
CA ASN A 81 6.53 -11.69 20.72
C ASN A 81 7.73 -11.56 19.77
N ALA A 82 8.70 -12.48 19.84
CA ALA A 82 9.86 -12.45 18.95
C ALA A 82 9.45 -12.81 17.51
N GLY A 83 9.98 -12.06 16.55
CA GLY A 83 9.74 -12.24 15.13
C GLY A 83 9.59 -10.91 14.41
N ILE A 84 9.76 -10.93 13.09
CA ILE A 84 9.63 -9.76 12.23
C ILE A 84 8.37 -9.80 11.36
N ILE A 85 7.68 -10.94 11.34
CA ILE A 85 6.42 -11.09 10.62
C ILE A 85 5.30 -10.69 11.57
N VAL A 86 4.64 -9.58 11.26
CA VAL A 86 3.45 -9.14 11.96
C VAL A 86 2.25 -9.72 11.20
N ASP A 87 1.56 -10.67 11.81
CA ASP A 87 0.36 -11.25 11.21
C ASP A 87 -0.67 -10.16 10.93
N ALA A 88 -1.28 -10.19 9.73
CA ALA A 88 -2.54 -9.48 9.51
C ALA A 88 -3.58 -10.08 10.48
N GLU A 89 -4.19 -9.24 11.29
CA GLU A 89 -5.20 -9.74 12.21
C GLU A 89 -6.46 -10.13 11.44
N MET A 90 -6.95 -11.32 11.76
CA MET A 90 -8.18 -11.84 11.20
C MET A 90 -9.27 -11.76 12.27
N ILE A 91 -10.36 -11.11 11.92
CA ILE A 91 -11.56 -10.97 12.75
C ILE A 91 -12.49 -12.14 12.45
N GLU A 92 -12.94 -12.84 13.47
CA GLU A 92 -13.89 -13.93 13.31
C GLU A 92 -15.31 -13.38 13.13
N ILE A 93 -16.00 -13.82 12.05
CA ILE A 93 -17.41 -13.48 11.82
C ILE A 93 -18.28 -14.51 12.51
N ARG A 94 -19.17 -14.06 13.40
CA ARG A 94 -20.08 -14.92 14.15
C ARG A 94 -21.51 -14.38 14.16
N PHE A 95 -22.45 -15.29 14.11
CA PHE A 95 -23.81 -14.99 14.51
C PHE A 95 -23.93 -14.84 16.04
N ARG A 96 -24.94 -14.09 16.50
CA ARG A 96 -25.24 -13.91 17.93
C ARG A 96 -25.40 -15.23 18.69
N ASN A 97 -25.84 -16.30 18.03
CA ASN A 97 -25.95 -17.64 18.63
C ASN A 97 -24.61 -18.38 18.76
N GLY A 98 -23.48 -17.73 18.45
CA GLY A 98 -22.12 -18.28 18.55
C GLY A 98 -21.63 -19.07 17.32
N ARG A 99 -22.47 -19.26 16.29
CA ARG A 99 -22.05 -19.95 15.08
C ARG A 99 -21.03 -19.12 14.32
N SER A 100 -19.81 -19.65 14.13
CA SER A 100 -18.76 -19.05 13.32
C SER A 100 -19.03 -19.27 11.82
N LEU A 101 -18.76 -18.24 11.02
CA LEU A 101 -18.88 -18.27 9.57
C LEU A 101 -17.51 -18.28 8.87
N GLY A 102 -16.46 -17.85 9.57
CA GLY A 102 -15.11 -17.72 9.05
C GLY A 102 -14.43 -16.46 9.54
N LYS A 103 -13.41 -16.00 8.82
CA LYS A 103 -12.60 -14.84 9.23
C LYS A 103 -12.43 -13.85 8.08
N VAL A 104 -12.38 -12.56 8.41
CA VAL A 104 -12.04 -11.46 7.52
C VAL A 104 -10.85 -10.68 8.05
N GLU A 105 -10.17 -9.95 7.19
CA GLU A 105 -9.10 -9.05 7.61
C GLU A 105 -9.63 -7.95 8.54
N GLU A 106 -8.88 -7.63 9.58
CA GLU A 106 -9.24 -6.58 10.54
C GLU A 106 -9.52 -5.24 9.85
N GLN A 107 -8.77 -4.91 8.82
CA GLN A 107 -8.96 -3.68 8.07
C GLN A 107 -10.34 -3.58 7.44
N PHE A 108 -10.84 -4.67 6.86
CA PHE A 108 -12.20 -4.73 6.33
C PHE A 108 -13.21 -4.58 7.48
N ALA A 109 -13.07 -5.36 8.56
CA ALA A 109 -13.98 -5.28 9.70
C ALA A 109 -13.99 -3.90 10.36
N ALA A 110 -12.84 -3.22 10.43
CA ALA A 110 -12.71 -1.87 10.98
C ALA A 110 -13.38 -0.79 10.11
N SER A 111 -13.53 -1.02 8.81
CA SER A 111 -14.23 -0.11 7.90
C SER A 111 -15.75 -0.16 8.05
N LEU A 112 -16.29 -1.23 8.66
CA LEU A 112 -17.72 -1.45 8.82
C LEU A 112 -18.26 -0.77 10.06
N ARG A 113 -19.48 -0.24 9.94
CA ARG A 113 -20.28 0.33 11.04
C ARG A 113 -21.44 -0.59 11.37
N ASN A 114 -21.99 -0.44 12.57
CA ASN A 114 -23.21 -1.14 12.94
C ASN A 114 -24.34 -0.78 11.97
N GLY A 115 -24.99 -1.80 11.40
CA GLY A 115 -26.01 -1.64 10.38
C GLY A 115 -25.51 -1.77 8.93
N ASP A 116 -24.20 -1.72 8.69
CA ASP A 116 -23.64 -1.96 7.37
C ASP A 116 -23.86 -3.42 6.94
N THR A 117 -24.10 -3.62 5.65
CA THR A 117 -24.36 -4.96 5.09
C THR A 117 -23.23 -5.39 4.19
N PHE A 118 -22.87 -6.67 4.26
CA PHE A 118 -21.82 -7.25 3.42
C PHE A 118 -22.12 -8.72 3.11
N ARG A 119 -21.56 -9.22 2.01
CA ARG A 119 -21.70 -10.63 1.60
C ARG A 119 -20.48 -11.42 2.05
N PHE A 120 -20.72 -12.53 2.76
CA PHE A 120 -19.66 -13.45 3.17
C PHE A 120 -20.17 -14.88 3.22
N ALA A 121 -19.35 -15.84 2.76
CA ALA A 121 -19.69 -17.26 2.71
C ALA A 121 -21.06 -17.55 2.01
N GLY A 122 -21.37 -16.79 0.93
CA GLY A 122 -22.61 -16.93 0.19
C GLY A 122 -23.86 -16.36 0.88
N MET A 123 -23.71 -15.64 1.97
CA MET A 123 -24.81 -15.04 2.74
C MET A 123 -24.69 -13.52 2.81
N ASP A 124 -25.84 -12.85 2.76
CA ASP A 124 -25.91 -11.42 3.05
C ASP A 124 -26.03 -11.22 4.56
N LEU A 125 -25.12 -10.45 5.11
CA LEU A 125 -24.95 -10.25 6.55
C LEU A 125 -25.02 -8.75 6.89
N GLU A 126 -25.57 -8.45 8.06
CA GLU A 126 -25.59 -7.10 8.63
C GLU A 126 -24.77 -7.07 9.92
N VAL A 127 -23.95 -6.04 10.08
CA VAL A 127 -23.10 -5.84 11.26
C VAL A 127 -23.95 -5.41 12.44
N GLU A 128 -23.92 -6.17 13.52
CA GLU A 128 -24.52 -5.79 14.80
C GLU A 128 -23.49 -5.13 15.73
N SER A 129 -22.30 -5.69 15.83
CA SER A 129 -21.21 -5.12 16.62
C SER A 129 -19.86 -5.72 16.29
N LEU A 130 -18.80 -4.94 16.46
CA LEU A 130 -17.42 -5.40 16.45
C LEU A 130 -16.89 -5.34 17.88
N LYS A 131 -16.57 -6.49 18.48
CA LYS A 131 -16.01 -6.61 19.82
C LYS A 131 -14.78 -7.49 19.80
N ASP A 132 -13.70 -7.00 20.37
CA ASP A 132 -12.42 -7.69 20.41
C ASP A 132 -11.98 -8.18 19.01
N LEU A 133 -11.92 -9.49 18.78
CA LEU A 133 -11.58 -10.12 17.49
C LEU A 133 -12.81 -10.80 16.85
N GLU A 134 -14.01 -10.38 17.21
CA GLU A 134 -15.26 -10.96 16.72
C GLU A 134 -16.17 -9.90 16.10
N LEU A 135 -16.59 -10.13 14.87
CA LEU A 135 -17.61 -9.37 14.17
C LEU A 135 -18.94 -10.10 14.31
N ILE A 136 -19.82 -9.58 15.13
CA ILE A 136 -21.15 -10.16 15.37
C ILE A 136 -22.08 -9.66 14.27
N VAL A 137 -22.74 -10.61 13.63
CA VAL A 137 -23.61 -10.35 12.47
C VAL A 137 -24.96 -11.01 12.60
N ARG A 138 -25.92 -10.52 11.82
CA ARG A 138 -27.21 -11.16 11.56
C ARG A 138 -27.43 -11.33 10.05
N ALA A 139 -28.37 -12.19 9.64
CA ALA A 139 -28.74 -12.33 8.25
C ALA A 139 -29.41 -11.04 7.73
N ALA A 140 -29.03 -10.58 6.55
CA ALA A 140 -29.61 -9.46 5.86
C ALA A 140 -30.39 -9.91 4.62
N LYS A 141 -31.24 -9.03 4.06
CA LYS A 141 -32.01 -9.33 2.85
C LYS A 141 -31.23 -9.02 1.57
N ALA A 142 -30.26 -8.15 1.65
CA ALA A 142 -29.36 -7.78 0.56
C ALA A 142 -28.06 -7.24 1.16
N SER A 143 -26.96 -7.34 0.41
CA SER A 143 -25.66 -6.79 0.82
C SER A 143 -25.16 -5.78 -0.20
N ALA A 144 -24.48 -4.75 0.31
CA ALA A 144 -23.87 -3.70 -0.51
C ALA A 144 -22.35 -3.88 -0.65
N THR A 145 -21.71 -4.73 0.16
CA THR A 145 -20.25 -4.78 0.25
C THR A 145 -19.74 -6.23 0.27
N ILE A 146 -18.66 -6.51 -0.45
CA ILE A 146 -17.93 -7.78 -0.38
C ILE A 146 -16.60 -7.54 0.33
N PRO A 147 -16.15 -8.44 1.25
CA PRO A 147 -14.84 -8.31 1.88
C PRO A 147 -13.74 -8.26 0.84
N SER A 148 -12.92 -7.22 0.91
CA SER A 148 -11.68 -7.16 0.15
C SER A 148 -10.54 -7.72 0.99
N TYR A 149 -9.81 -8.66 0.41
CA TYR A 149 -8.58 -9.18 0.99
C TYR A 149 -7.41 -8.46 0.33
N MET A 150 -6.70 -7.65 1.10
CA MET A 150 -5.46 -7.03 0.66
C MET A 150 -4.31 -8.02 0.87
N GLY A 151 -4.23 -9.03 0.01
CA GLY A 151 -3.08 -9.94 -0.02
C GLY A 151 -1.75 -9.18 -0.19
N LEU A 152 -0.65 -9.86 0.10
CA LEU A 152 0.69 -9.32 -0.14
C LEU A 152 0.85 -9.00 -1.64
N ARG A 153 0.93 -7.73 -2.00
CA ARG A 153 1.30 -7.30 -3.34
C ARG A 153 2.82 -7.28 -3.43
N LEU A 154 3.37 -8.15 -4.23
CA LEU A 154 4.79 -8.06 -4.58
C LEU A 154 4.97 -6.85 -5.50
N PRO A 155 5.91 -5.94 -5.18
CA PRO A 155 6.13 -4.76 -6.02
C PRO A 155 6.67 -5.18 -7.39
N LEU A 156 6.19 -4.52 -8.44
CA LEU A 156 6.75 -4.67 -9.78
C LEU A 156 8.23 -4.27 -9.77
N THR A 157 9.11 -5.17 -10.18
CA THR A 157 10.53 -4.84 -10.29
C THR A 157 10.77 -3.99 -11.55
N THR A 158 11.74 -3.06 -11.49
CA THR A 158 12.15 -2.26 -12.66
C THR A 158 12.53 -3.15 -13.84
N HIS A 159 13.23 -4.23 -13.55
CA HIS A 159 13.65 -5.21 -14.56
C HIS A 159 12.47 -5.85 -15.31
N LEU A 160 11.42 -6.24 -14.60
CA LEU A 160 10.21 -6.78 -15.21
C LEU A 160 9.47 -5.70 -16.00
N ALA A 161 9.34 -4.49 -15.45
CA ALA A 161 8.70 -3.36 -16.13
C ALA A 161 9.39 -3.05 -17.46
N ASP A 162 10.72 -2.95 -17.48
CA ASP A 162 11.51 -2.69 -18.67
C ASP A 162 11.37 -3.82 -19.69
N ARG A 163 11.33 -5.07 -19.22
CA ARG A 163 11.13 -6.21 -20.12
C ARG A 163 9.75 -6.19 -20.78
N VAL A 164 8.69 -5.88 -20.04
CA VAL A 164 7.34 -5.74 -20.61
C VAL A 164 7.30 -4.60 -21.62
N ARG A 165 7.87 -3.43 -21.30
CA ARG A 165 7.94 -2.30 -22.25
C ARG A 165 8.67 -2.65 -23.53
N ALA A 166 9.80 -3.35 -23.43
CA ALA A 166 10.53 -3.83 -24.58
C ALA A 166 9.71 -4.79 -25.44
N MET A 167 8.93 -5.69 -24.82
CA MET A 167 8.04 -6.62 -25.53
C MET A 167 6.90 -5.90 -26.25
N LEU A 168 6.36 -4.83 -25.68
CA LEU A 168 5.27 -4.04 -26.30
C LEU A 168 5.72 -3.35 -27.59
N VAL A 169 6.98 -2.91 -27.70
CA VAL A 169 7.50 -2.23 -28.90
C VAL A 169 8.16 -3.18 -29.89
N ASP A 170 8.43 -4.43 -29.52
CA ASP A 170 8.99 -5.47 -30.41
C ASP A 170 7.90 -6.09 -31.30
N ARG A 171 7.47 -5.33 -32.33
CA ARG A 171 6.43 -5.79 -33.26
C ARG A 171 6.77 -7.12 -33.93
N ALA A 172 8.03 -7.39 -34.18
CA ALA A 172 8.48 -8.65 -34.78
C ALA A 172 8.26 -9.84 -33.83
N GLY A 173 8.29 -9.59 -32.53
CA GLY A 173 8.03 -10.58 -31.48
C GLY A 173 6.57 -10.88 -31.23
N TRP A 174 5.62 -10.06 -31.69
CA TRP A 174 4.18 -10.23 -31.42
C TRP A 174 3.58 -11.52 -31.95
N GLY A 175 4.15 -12.11 -33.01
CA GLY A 175 3.73 -13.43 -33.52
C GLY A 175 3.89 -14.58 -32.49
N ARG A 176 4.54 -14.35 -31.34
CA ARG A 176 4.67 -15.32 -30.24
C ARG A 176 3.52 -15.25 -29.23
N PHE A 177 2.71 -14.19 -29.30
CA PHE A 177 1.56 -14.02 -28.43
C PHE A 177 0.33 -14.75 -28.99
N PRO A 178 -0.66 -15.08 -28.12
CA PRO A 178 -1.97 -15.51 -28.58
C PRO A 178 -2.57 -14.50 -29.55
N ASP A 179 -3.42 -14.99 -30.46
CA ASP A 179 -4.01 -14.17 -31.53
C ASP A 179 -4.76 -12.96 -30.97
N ASP A 180 -5.58 -13.14 -29.93
CA ASP A 180 -6.32 -12.08 -29.27
C ASP A 180 -5.39 -10.97 -28.71
N VAL A 181 -4.25 -11.36 -28.12
CA VAL A 181 -3.27 -10.40 -27.61
C VAL A 181 -2.60 -9.63 -28.73
N ARG A 182 -2.25 -10.34 -29.83
CA ARG A 182 -1.64 -9.72 -31.01
C ARG A 182 -2.59 -8.69 -31.62
N GLU A 183 -3.84 -9.07 -31.87
CA GLU A 183 -4.87 -8.17 -32.39
C GLU A 183 -5.03 -6.92 -31.51
N TRP A 184 -5.07 -7.11 -30.18
CA TRP A 184 -5.16 -6.03 -29.20
C TRP A 184 -3.99 -5.04 -29.32
N LEU A 185 -2.77 -5.55 -29.49
CA LEU A 185 -1.57 -4.72 -29.68
C LEU A 185 -1.55 -4.02 -31.05
N GLU A 186 -1.99 -4.70 -32.11
CA GLU A 186 -2.09 -4.13 -33.47
C GLU A 186 -3.07 -2.97 -33.51
N VAL A 187 -4.25 -3.10 -32.88
CA VAL A 187 -5.25 -2.03 -32.76
C VAL A 187 -4.71 -0.87 -31.92
N GLN A 188 -4.00 -1.16 -30.81
CA GLN A 188 -3.38 -0.10 -30.00
C GLN A 188 -2.36 0.70 -30.82
N ASP A 189 -1.47 0.01 -31.54
CA ASP A 189 -0.43 0.65 -32.34
C ASP A 189 -0.98 1.46 -33.51
N TRP A 190 -2.09 1.01 -34.08
CA TRP A 190 -2.79 1.72 -35.15
C TRP A 190 -3.49 2.98 -34.64
N ARG A 191 -4.16 2.92 -33.47
CA ARG A 191 -4.97 4.03 -32.94
C ARG A 191 -4.19 5.05 -32.15
N SER A 192 -3.10 4.64 -31.54
CA SER A 192 -2.32 5.45 -30.63
C SER A 192 -0.81 5.19 -30.82
N ARG A 193 -0.13 4.98 -29.72
CA ARG A 193 1.29 4.66 -29.64
C ARG A 193 1.49 3.49 -28.69
N MET A 194 2.66 2.85 -28.81
CA MET A 194 3.09 1.85 -27.83
C MET A 194 3.92 2.53 -26.75
N PRO A 195 3.66 2.22 -25.44
CA PRO A 195 4.49 2.70 -24.35
C PRO A 195 5.82 1.94 -24.32
N GLY A 196 6.87 2.57 -24.82
CA GLY A 196 8.21 2.00 -24.93
C GLY A 196 9.18 2.52 -23.86
N PRO A 197 10.45 2.02 -23.89
CA PRO A 197 11.50 2.48 -22.97
C PRO A 197 11.79 3.98 -23.08
N ASP A 198 11.65 4.55 -24.26
CA ASP A 198 12.11 5.91 -24.59
C ASP A 198 10.99 6.97 -24.48
N ASN A 199 9.73 6.56 -24.23
CA ASN A 199 8.61 7.48 -24.10
C ASN A 199 7.82 7.26 -22.82
N LEU A 200 7.20 8.34 -22.33
CA LEU A 200 6.12 8.31 -21.37
C LEU A 200 4.83 8.58 -22.14
N LEU A 201 4.13 7.52 -22.51
CA LEU A 201 2.86 7.66 -23.20
C LEU A 201 1.80 8.16 -22.24
N VAL A 202 1.07 9.19 -22.67
CA VAL A 202 -0.13 9.72 -21.98
C VAL A 202 -1.25 9.80 -23.01
N GLU A 203 -2.37 9.19 -22.71
CA GLU A 203 -3.56 9.22 -23.57
C GLU A 203 -4.69 9.97 -22.87
N SER A 204 -5.39 10.84 -23.62
CA SER A 204 -6.58 11.52 -23.12
C SER A 204 -7.75 11.27 -24.04
N PHE A 205 -8.92 10.91 -23.46
CA PHE A 205 -10.14 10.61 -24.20
C PHE A 205 -11.39 10.91 -23.37
N PRO A 206 -12.53 11.22 -24.04
CA PRO A 206 -13.83 11.31 -23.37
C PRO A 206 -14.44 9.93 -23.16
N HIS A 207 -15.12 9.74 -22.03
CA HIS A 207 -15.95 8.56 -21.78
C HIS A 207 -17.03 8.89 -20.74
N ALA A 208 -18.28 8.46 -20.96
CA ALA A 208 -19.41 8.61 -20.04
C ALA A 208 -19.52 10.03 -19.41
N LYS A 209 -19.45 11.09 -20.22
CA LYS A 209 -19.53 12.52 -19.83
C LYS A 209 -18.37 13.01 -18.95
N ARG A 210 -17.28 12.28 -18.90
CA ARG A 210 -16.03 12.63 -18.20
C ARG A 210 -14.87 12.62 -19.18
N HIS A 211 -13.76 13.21 -18.78
CA HIS A 211 -12.49 13.19 -19.49
C HIS A 211 -11.50 12.37 -18.69
N TYR A 212 -10.89 11.41 -19.34
CA TYR A 212 -9.90 10.50 -18.76
C TYR A 212 -8.53 10.81 -19.31
N THR A 213 -7.52 10.67 -18.48
CA THR A 213 -6.12 10.75 -18.87
C THR A 213 -5.38 9.57 -18.27
N VAL A 214 -4.79 8.74 -19.11
CA VAL A 214 -4.06 7.53 -18.73
C VAL A 214 -2.58 7.74 -18.94
N TYR A 215 -1.78 7.52 -17.90
CA TYR A 215 -0.33 7.63 -17.89
C TYR A 215 0.26 6.21 -17.83
N TYR A 216 1.05 5.81 -18.83
CA TYR A 216 1.68 4.50 -18.88
C TYR A 216 3.10 4.58 -18.32
N THR A 217 3.19 4.56 -17.02
CA THR A 217 4.40 4.86 -16.25
C THR A 217 5.32 3.67 -16.06
N PHE A 218 4.78 2.47 -15.85
CA PHE A 218 5.49 1.24 -15.51
C PHE A 218 6.33 1.35 -14.23
N THR A 219 5.96 2.23 -13.31
CA THR A 219 6.71 2.51 -12.09
C THR A 219 6.26 1.67 -10.89
N GLY A 220 5.27 0.81 -11.08
CA GLY A 220 4.69 0.01 -10.00
C GLY A 220 3.57 0.72 -9.27
N TRP A 221 2.73 -0.07 -8.63
CA TRP A 221 1.48 0.41 -8.01
C TRP A 221 1.72 1.53 -6.97
N ASN A 222 2.74 1.39 -6.11
CA ASN A 222 3.02 2.37 -5.06
C ASN A 222 3.36 3.75 -5.62
N ALA A 223 4.29 3.81 -6.60
CA ALA A 223 4.65 5.07 -7.26
C ALA A 223 3.46 5.66 -8.02
N ASN A 224 2.66 4.82 -8.68
CA ASN A 224 1.46 5.25 -9.41
C ASN A 224 0.37 5.77 -8.48
N GLN A 225 0.18 5.22 -7.29
CA GLN A 225 -0.75 5.77 -6.29
C GLN A 225 -0.31 7.16 -5.85
N SER A 226 0.96 7.35 -5.55
CA SER A 226 1.50 8.65 -5.17
C SER A 226 1.39 9.67 -6.29
N LEU A 227 1.68 9.26 -7.53
CA LEU A 227 1.51 10.09 -8.72
C LEU A 227 0.05 10.48 -8.93
N GLY A 228 -0.89 9.55 -8.72
CA GLY A 228 -2.33 9.80 -8.86
C GLY A 228 -2.83 10.87 -7.90
N MET A 229 -2.42 10.79 -6.64
CA MET A 229 -2.73 11.81 -5.63
C MET A 229 -2.16 13.17 -6.03
N LEU A 230 -0.90 13.20 -6.47
CA LEU A 230 -0.21 14.39 -6.92
C LEU A 230 -0.92 15.05 -8.10
N ILE A 231 -1.22 14.28 -9.13
CA ILE A 231 -1.90 14.75 -10.34
C ILE A 231 -3.30 15.28 -9.98
N THR A 232 -4.06 14.55 -9.15
CA THR A 232 -5.41 14.95 -8.73
C THR A 232 -5.37 16.30 -8.02
N LYS A 233 -4.44 16.51 -7.07
CA LYS A 233 -4.25 17.79 -6.39
C LYS A 233 -3.94 18.92 -7.39
N ARG A 234 -3.02 18.69 -8.31
CA ARG A 234 -2.65 19.67 -9.36
C ARG A 234 -3.80 19.97 -10.32
N MET A 235 -4.64 18.99 -10.61
CA MET A 235 -5.86 19.20 -11.38
C MET A 235 -6.84 20.08 -10.63
N GLU A 236 -7.01 19.91 -9.32
CA GLU A 236 -7.83 20.78 -8.46
C GLU A 236 -7.34 22.22 -8.50
N GLU A 237 -6.06 22.46 -8.26
CA GLU A 237 -5.42 23.79 -8.29
C GLU A 237 -5.60 24.50 -9.63
N ARG A 238 -5.70 23.74 -10.73
CA ARG A 238 -5.94 24.26 -12.08
C ARG A 238 -7.41 24.33 -12.47
N GLY A 239 -8.32 23.99 -11.56
CA GLY A 239 -9.76 24.02 -11.80
C GLY A 239 -10.25 23.02 -12.84
N LEU A 240 -9.55 21.87 -12.98
CA LEU A 240 -9.93 20.78 -13.91
C LEU A 240 -11.00 19.86 -13.32
N LEU A 241 -11.42 20.08 -12.07
CA LEU A 241 -12.49 19.36 -11.38
C LEU A 241 -12.29 17.84 -11.41
N PRO A 242 -11.22 17.32 -10.79
CA PRO A 242 -10.95 15.90 -10.76
C PRO A 242 -12.06 15.14 -10.05
N GLY A 243 -12.39 13.95 -10.55
CA GLY A 243 -13.34 13.02 -9.96
C GLY A 243 -12.67 11.88 -9.21
N GLY A 244 -11.34 11.68 -9.43
CA GLY A 244 -10.57 10.63 -8.80
C GLY A 244 -9.48 10.05 -9.70
N PHE A 245 -8.86 8.98 -9.22
CA PHE A 245 -7.88 8.21 -9.99
C PHE A 245 -7.89 6.74 -9.56
N VAL A 246 -7.40 5.88 -10.43
CA VAL A 246 -7.06 4.48 -10.15
C VAL A 246 -5.69 4.16 -10.71
N ALA A 247 -4.97 3.24 -10.08
CA ALA A 247 -3.64 2.85 -10.50
C ALA A 247 -3.44 1.34 -10.43
N ASN A 248 -2.68 0.81 -11.37
CA ASN A 248 -2.09 -0.52 -11.32
C ASN A 248 -0.56 -0.42 -11.41
N ASP A 249 0.14 -1.54 -11.58
CA ASP A 249 1.59 -1.54 -11.64
C ASP A 249 2.15 -0.86 -12.91
N TYR A 250 1.37 -0.79 -13.99
CA TYR A 250 1.81 -0.35 -15.31
C TYR A 250 1.30 1.05 -15.67
N SER A 251 0.16 1.43 -15.13
CA SER A 251 -0.54 2.65 -15.53
C SER A 251 -1.33 3.28 -14.41
N LEU A 252 -1.63 4.55 -14.62
CA LEU A 252 -2.47 5.39 -13.78
C LEU A 252 -3.54 6.04 -14.66
N ALA A 253 -4.81 5.93 -14.32
CA ALA A 253 -5.90 6.67 -14.92
C ALA A 253 -6.44 7.71 -13.95
N VAL A 254 -6.53 8.96 -14.38
CA VAL A 254 -7.21 10.04 -13.67
C VAL A 254 -8.40 10.52 -14.51
N TRP A 255 -9.44 11.01 -13.86
CA TRP A 255 -10.59 11.57 -14.58
C TRP A 255 -11.09 12.86 -13.93
N GLY A 256 -11.73 13.67 -14.75
CA GLY A 256 -12.32 14.94 -14.33
C GLY A 256 -13.46 15.37 -15.24
N LEU A 257 -14.11 16.47 -14.86
CA LEU A 257 -15.17 17.08 -15.68
C LEU A 257 -14.63 17.93 -16.83
N LYS A 258 -13.35 18.31 -16.78
CA LYS A 258 -12.67 19.06 -17.83
C LYS A 258 -11.49 18.26 -18.39
N PRO A 259 -11.19 18.41 -19.69
CA PRO A 259 -10.07 17.72 -20.32
C PRO A 259 -8.72 18.24 -19.82
N VAL A 260 -7.73 17.35 -19.76
CA VAL A 260 -6.32 17.71 -19.62
C VAL A 260 -5.78 17.98 -21.02
N GLU A 261 -5.65 19.27 -21.36
CA GLU A 261 -5.14 19.69 -22.68
C GLU A 261 -3.63 19.48 -22.83
N ASP A 262 -2.89 19.74 -21.75
CA ASP A 262 -1.45 19.50 -21.63
C ASP A 262 -1.15 18.83 -20.28
N PRO A 263 -0.65 17.58 -20.27
CA PRO A 263 -0.28 16.89 -19.05
C PRO A 263 1.08 17.30 -18.47
N THR A 264 1.91 18.04 -19.21
CA THR A 264 3.27 18.42 -18.80
C THR A 264 3.31 19.13 -17.44
N PRO A 265 2.45 20.14 -17.15
CA PRO A 265 2.49 20.81 -15.85
C PRO A 265 2.02 19.94 -14.69
N LEU A 266 1.31 18.83 -14.99
CA LEU A 266 0.89 17.87 -13.97
C LEU A 266 2.02 16.92 -13.55
N LEU A 267 3.08 16.86 -14.33
CA LEU A 267 4.25 15.99 -14.13
C LEU A 267 5.51 16.77 -13.69
N SER A 268 5.37 18.04 -13.29
CA SER A 268 6.52 18.83 -12.79
C SER A 268 7.16 18.19 -11.56
N PRO A 269 8.51 18.18 -11.43
CA PRO A 269 9.20 17.64 -10.26
C PRO A 269 9.07 18.52 -9.00
N ASP A 270 8.54 19.75 -9.10
CA ASP A 270 8.60 20.79 -8.06
C ASP A 270 7.94 20.45 -6.70
N ILE A 271 7.22 19.34 -6.59
CA ILE A 271 6.43 18.98 -5.37
C ILE A 271 7.17 18.01 -4.43
N LEU A 272 8.31 17.44 -4.81
CA LEU A 272 8.95 16.40 -3.98
C LEU A 272 9.59 16.94 -2.68
N THR A 273 9.56 18.27 -2.41
CA THR A 273 10.45 18.83 -1.40
C THR A 273 9.85 19.13 -0.03
N HIS A 274 8.63 19.58 0.15
CA HIS A 274 8.10 19.87 1.49
C HIS A 274 6.64 19.45 1.67
N GLU A 275 5.73 19.81 0.77
CA GLU A 275 4.31 19.53 0.93
C GLU A 275 3.97 18.03 0.93
N PHE A 276 4.74 17.23 0.20
CA PHE A 276 4.56 15.78 0.17
C PHE A 276 5.05 15.11 1.46
N ILE A 277 6.16 15.60 2.03
CA ILE A 277 6.69 15.13 3.32
C ILE A 277 5.70 15.50 4.44
N ASP A 278 5.16 16.71 4.43
CA ASP A 278 4.18 17.16 5.39
C ASP A 278 2.89 16.33 5.29
N TRP A 279 2.41 16.07 4.08
CA TRP A 279 1.25 15.25 3.86
C TRP A 279 1.43 13.78 4.31
N VAL A 280 2.58 13.16 4.02
CA VAL A 280 2.92 11.81 4.51
C VAL A 280 2.99 11.81 6.04
N THR A 281 3.50 12.90 6.63
CA THR A 281 3.63 13.07 8.08
C THR A 281 2.28 13.11 8.79
N GLU A 282 1.29 13.74 8.18
CA GLU A 282 -0.08 13.85 8.70
C GLU A 282 -0.94 12.62 8.38
N SER A 283 -0.48 11.76 7.47
CA SER A 283 -1.25 10.61 7.00
C SER A 283 -1.32 9.49 8.05
N HIS A 284 -2.43 8.74 8.03
CA HIS A 284 -2.60 7.50 8.82
C HIS A 284 -1.53 6.43 8.53
N LEU A 285 -0.76 6.61 7.52
CA LEU A 285 0.21 5.68 6.98
C LEU A 285 1.46 5.59 7.86
N LEU A 286 1.96 6.73 8.35
CA LEU A 286 3.10 6.74 9.28
C LEU A 286 2.72 6.11 10.63
N ARG A 287 1.51 6.37 11.13
CA ARG A 287 0.99 5.71 12.34
C ARG A 287 0.91 4.19 12.16
N ARG A 288 0.48 3.73 10.97
CA ARG A 288 0.44 2.30 10.65
C ARG A 288 1.83 1.69 10.61
N ALA A 289 2.78 2.32 9.91
CA ALA A 289 4.18 1.88 9.89
C ALA A 289 4.77 1.85 11.30
N PHE A 290 4.54 2.88 12.10
CA PHE A 290 4.99 2.91 13.50
C PHE A 290 4.40 1.77 14.32
N ARG A 291 3.14 1.40 14.12
CA ARG A 291 2.50 0.28 14.82
C ARG A 291 3.24 -1.03 14.55
N GLU A 292 3.54 -1.33 13.30
CA GLU A 292 4.29 -2.53 12.92
C GLU A 292 5.69 -2.52 13.52
N VAL A 293 6.40 -1.41 13.39
CA VAL A 293 7.75 -1.22 13.95
C VAL A 293 7.74 -1.37 15.48
N ALA A 294 6.76 -0.78 16.17
CA ALA A 294 6.63 -0.85 17.62
C ALA A 294 6.38 -2.29 18.13
N VAL A 295 5.58 -3.06 17.38
CA VAL A 295 5.34 -4.48 17.68
C VAL A 295 6.62 -5.29 17.44
N ILE A 296 7.26 -5.14 16.27
CA ILE A 296 8.50 -5.84 15.92
C ILE A 296 9.61 -5.52 16.94
N ALA A 297 9.73 -4.28 17.37
CA ALA A 297 10.73 -3.87 18.35
C ALA A 297 10.40 -4.28 19.80
N GLY A 298 9.22 -4.88 20.03
CA GLY A 298 8.77 -5.29 21.35
C GLY A 298 8.38 -4.13 22.27
N LEU A 299 8.13 -2.94 21.71
CA LEU A 299 7.61 -1.80 22.49
C LEU A 299 6.16 -2.00 22.88
N VAL A 300 5.39 -2.62 21.99
CA VAL A 300 4.01 -3.03 22.21
C VAL A 300 3.89 -4.53 22.02
N GLU A 301 3.50 -5.21 23.07
CA GLU A 301 3.33 -6.67 23.06
C GLU A 301 1.95 -7.03 22.54
N ARG A 302 1.87 -7.93 21.55
CA ARG A 302 0.61 -8.52 21.08
C ARG A 302 0.13 -9.65 21.96
N GLN A 303 1.07 -10.47 22.43
CA GLN A 303 0.78 -11.63 23.26
C GLN A 303 1.25 -11.38 24.69
N HIS A 304 0.37 -11.65 25.63
CA HIS A 304 0.66 -11.60 27.05
C HIS A 304 0.29 -12.94 27.67
N PRO A 305 0.96 -13.42 28.74
CA PRO A 305 0.57 -14.65 29.40
C PRO A 305 -0.92 -14.68 29.72
N GLY A 306 -1.66 -15.64 29.13
CA GLY A 306 -3.10 -15.81 29.30
C GLY A 306 -4.01 -14.83 28.55
N LYS A 307 -3.46 -13.87 27.78
CA LYS A 307 -4.27 -12.91 26.99
C LYS A 307 -3.57 -12.54 25.68
N ARG A 308 -4.34 -12.45 24.61
CA ARG A 308 -3.94 -11.81 23.37
C ARG A 308 -4.63 -10.46 23.26
N LYS A 309 -3.89 -9.39 22.99
CA LYS A 309 -4.48 -8.07 22.78
C LYS A 309 -5.18 -8.06 21.42
N SER A 310 -6.36 -7.47 21.37
CA SER A 310 -7.03 -7.18 20.10
C SER A 310 -6.25 -6.13 19.31
N GLY A 311 -6.41 -6.11 17.99
CA GLY A 311 -5.79 -5.11 17.13
C GLY A 311 -6.19 -3.69 17.55
N LYS A 312 -7.44 -3.47 17.98
CA LYS A 312 -7.90 -2.18 18.52
C LYS A 312 -7.12 -1.76 19.77
N GLN A 313 -6.80 -2.69 20.66
CA GLN A 313 -6.00 -2.40 21.87
C GLN A 313 -4.53 -2.13 21.52
N VAL A 314 -3.97 -2.85 20.54
CA VAL A 314 -2.63 -2.59 20.01
C VAL A 314 -2.60 -1.23 19.34
N THR A 315 -3.58 -0.90 18.49
CA THR A 315 -3.70 0.40 17.83
C THR A 315 -3.75 1.55 18.84
N PHE A 316 -4.64 1.47 19.82
CA PHE A 316 -4.75 2.51 20.83
C PHE A 316 -3.43 2.71 21.61
N SER A 317 -2.79 1.61 22.01
CA SER A 317 -1.51 1.68 22.73
C SER A 317 -0.39 2.25 21.88
N THR A 318 -0.32 1.88 20.60
CA THR A 318 0.72 2.38 19.67
C THR A 318 0.50 3.83 19.29
N ASP A 319 -0.74 4.26 19.06
CA ASP A 319 -1.06 5.64 18.72
C ASP A 319 -0.71 6.59 19.87
N LEU A 320 -1.03 6.20 21.12
CA LEU A 320 -0.63 6.97 22.29
C LEU A 320 0.88 7.10 22.43
N ILE A 321 1.63 6.00 22.25
CA ILE A 321 3.08 6.01 22.33
C ILE A 321 3.66 6.84 21.17
N TYR A 322 3.11 6.71 19.97
CA TYR A 322 3.52 7.50 18.81
C TYR A 322 3.42 9.00 19.07
N ASP A 323 2.28 9.45 19.62
CA ASP A 323 2.06 10.87 19.92
C ASP A 323 3.02 11.37 21.03
N VAL A 324 3.32 10.55 22.02
CA VAL A 324 4.31 10.87 23.07
C VAL A 324 5.70 10.97 22.49
N LEU A 325 6.14 9.99 21.71
CA LEU A 325 7.48 10.01 21.10
C LEU A 325 7.63 11.17 20.12
N ARG A 326 6.64 11.38 19.24
CA ARG A 326 6.67 12.49 18.30
C ARG A 326 6.79 13.85 18.99
N LYS A 327 6.15 14.01 20.13
CA LYS A 327 6.16 15.27 20.88
C LYS A 327 7.43 15.49 21.70
N TYR A 328 7.94 14.45 22.34
CA TYR A 328 9.02 14.58 23.34
C TYR A 328 10.36 14.00 22.90
N GLU A 329 10.37 13.13 21.88
CA GLU A 329 11.57 12.51 21.33
C GLU A 329 11.40 12.25 19.82
N PRO A 330 11.31 13.32 18.98
CA PRO A 330 11.04 13.18 17.54
C PRO A 330 12.12 12.36 16.81
N ASP A 331 13.35 12.32 17.34
CA ASP A 331 14.49 11.56 16.79
C ASP A 331 14.56 10.13 17.34
N HIS A 332 13.48 9.63 17.93
CA HIS A 332 13.43 8.27 18.48
C HIS A 332 13.66 7.24 17.38
N VAL A 333 14.49 6.21 17.65
CA VAL A 333 14.89 5.18 16.67
C VAL A 333 13.71 4.47 15.99
N LEU A 334 12.57 4.32 16.67
CA LEU A 334 11.36 3.72 16.08
C LEU A 334 10.59 4.71 15.21
N ILE A 335 10.65 6.00 15.46
CA ILE A 335 10.08 7.02 14.58
C ILE A 335 10.86 7.03 13.26
N GLU A 336 12.19 7.02 13.33
CA GLU A 336 13.05 6.93 12.14
C GLU A 336 12.79 5.63 11.34
N ALA A 337 12.70 4.48 12.04
CA ALA A 337 12.40 3.21 11.41
C ALA A 337 11.01 3.19 10.75
N ALA A 338 10.00 3.77 11.40
CA ALA A 338 8.67 3.92 10.83
C ALA A 338 8.65 4.80 9.58
N TRP A 339 9.45 5.89 9.58
CA TRP A 339 9.66 6.73 8.41
C TRP A 339 10.32 5.97 7.26
N ALA A 340 11.39 5.22 7.55
CA ALA A 340 12.06 4.41 6.54
C ALA A 340 11.12 3.37 5.93
N ASP A 341 10.34 2.71 6.76
CA ASP A 341 9.36 1.70 6.36
C ASP A 341 8.19 2.31 5.55
N ALA A 342 7.66 3.44 6.01
CA ALA A 342 6.64 4.19 5.29
C ALA A 342 7.14 4.63 3.91
N ARG A 343 8.34 5.19 3.82
CA ARG A 343 8.96 5.56 2.54
C ARG A 343 9.11 4.36 1.60
N ALA A 344 9.55 3.21 2.12
CA ALA A 344 9.74 2.02 1.30
C ALA A 344 8.42 1.41 0.79
N ARG A 345 7.35 1.51 1.58
CA ARG A 345 6.06 0.86 1.26
C ARG A 345 5.09 1.74 0.50
N MET A 346 5.15 3.05 0.71
CA MET A 346 4.08 3.95 0.28
C MET A 346 4.41 4.78 -0.92
N THR A 347 5.67 5.08 -1.05
CA THR A 347 6.17 5.84 -2.15
C THR A 347 7.44 5.16 -2.55
N ASP A 348 7.41 4.51 -3.67
CA ASP A 348 8.66 4.32 -4.40
C ASP A 348 9.10 5.73 -4.87
N ILE A 349 9.46 6.58 -3.87
CA ILE A 349 9.84 7.98 -4.10
C ILE A 349 11.00 8.03 -5.09
N GLY A 350 11.89 7.04 -5.02
CA GLY A 350 12.97 6.93 -5.99
C GLY A 350 12.42 6.84 -7.41
N ARG A 351 11.55 5.87 -7.69
CA ARG A 351 10.97 5.70 -9.03
C ARG A 351 10.04 6.85 -9.42
N LEU A 352 9.30 7.42 -8.47
CA LEU A 352 8.47 8.60 -8.73
C LEU A 352 9.35 9.80 -9.09
N GLY A 353 10.45 10.02 -8.37
CA GLY A 353 11.43 11.07 -8.68
C GLY A 353 12.01 10.90 -10.07
N ASP A 354 12.58 9.73 -10.37
CA ASP A 354 13.15 9.39 -11.68
C ASP A 354 12.12 9.57 -12.81
N LEU A 355 10.86 9.21 -12.56
CA LEU A 355 9.78 9.41 -13.52
C LEU A 355 9.55 10.90 -13.77
N LEU A 356 9.38 11.71 -12.73
CA LEU A 356 9.06 13.13 -12.84
C LEU A 356 10.23 13.92 -13.45
N ASP A 357 11.47 13.61 -13.08
CA ASP A 357 12.66 14.24 -13.62
C ASP A 357 12.82 13.99 -15.12
N SER A 358 12.42 12.81 -15.59
CA SER A 358 12.50 12.43 -17.01
C SER A 358 11.23 12.71 -17.81
N ALA A 359 10.11 13.03 -17.15
CA ALA A 359 8.78 13.09 -17.77
C ALA A 359 8.72 14.09 -18.92
N ALA A 360 9.19 15.32 -18.72
CA ALA A 360 9.10 16.38 -19.73
C ALA A 360 9.84 16.03 -21.04
N ALA A 361 10.99 15.34 -20.94
CA ALA A 361 11.79 14.95 -22.10
C ALA A 361 11.21 13.73 -22.84
N ARG A 362 10.43 12.89 -22.17
CA ARG A 362 9.91 11.61 -22.69
C ARG A 362 8.43 11.62 -23.00
N LEU A 363 7.72 12.69 -22.64
CA LEU A 363 6.27 12.78 -22.75
C LEU A 363 5.81 12.67 -24.21
N THR A 364 4.91 11.75 -24.46
CA THR A 364 4.17 11.61 -25.71
C THR A 364 2.68 11.65 -25.37
N HIS A 365 2.03 12.78 -25.63
CA HIS A 365 0.60 12.95 -25.39
C HIS A 365 -0.20 12.66 -26.66
N VAL A 366 -1.16 11.75 -26.56
CA VAL A 366 -2.07 11.37 -27.66
C VAL A 366 -3.51 11.68 -27.19
N LYS A 367 -4.21 12.48 -27.98
CA LYS A 367 -5.64 12.76 -27.77
C LYS A 367 -6.45 11.82 -28.66
N LEU A 368 -7.32 11.04 -28.04
CA LEU A 368 -8.15 10.05 -28.69
C LEU A 368 -9.63 10.44 -28.59
N ASP A 369 -10.43 9.95 -29.51
CA ASP A 369 -11.89 10.10 -29.52
C ASP A 369 -12.59 9.17 -28.53
N ARG A 370 -11.95 8.08 -28.14
CA ARG A 370 -12.46 7.03 -27.25
C ARG A 370 -11.33 6.25 -26.59
N VAL A 371 -11.68 5.35 -25.69
CA VAL A 371 -10.75 4.47 -24.98
C VAL A 371 -9.86 3.68 -25.93
N SER A 372 -8.58 3.55 -25.61
CA SER A 372 -7.60 2.71 -26.32
C SER A 372 -7.56 1.29 -25.73
N PRO A 373 -7.10 0.28 -26.49
CA PRO A 373 -6.96 -1.08 -25.96
C PRO A 373 -6.16 -1.15 -24.65
N LEU A 374 -4.98 -0.54 -24.58
CA LEU A 374 -4.15 -0.58 -23.36
C LEU A 374 -4.74 0.19 -22.17
N ALA A 375 -5.70 1.09 -22.39
CA ALA A 375 -6.39 1.80 -21.31
C ALA A 375 -7.49 0.93 -20.66
N VAL A 376 -8.06 -0.03 -21.38
CA VAL A 376 -9.19 -0.85 -20.88
C VAL A 376 -8.92 -1.47 -19.51
N PRO A 377 -7.78 -2.14 -19.24
CA PRO A 377 -7.55 -2.79 -17.96
C PRO A 377 -7.61 -1.84 -16.75
N VAL A 378 -7.09 -0.62 -16.89
CA VAL A 378 -7.13 0.37 -15.81
C VAL A 378 -8.50 1.05 -15.71
N MET A 379 -9.21 1.18 -16.83
CA MET A 379 -10.59 1.72 -16.86
C MET A 379 -11.58 0.78 -16.15
N VAL A 380 -11.48 -0.52 -16.35
CA VAL A 380 -12.32 -1.52 -15.65
C VAL A 380 -12.15 -1.44 -14.13
N MET A 381 -10.96 -1.06 -13.64
CA MET A 381 -10.75 -0.86 -12.20
C MET A 381 -11.57 0.30 -11.65
N ILE A 382 -11.88 1.33 -12.45
CA ILE A 382 -12.74 2.45 -12.05
C ILE A 382 -14.17 1.96 -11.80
N GLY A 383 -14.68 1.09 -12.66
CA GLY A 383 -15.97 0.44 -12.46
C GLY A 383 -16.04 -0.32 -11.13
N ARG A 384 -14.99 -1.06 -10.80
CA ARG A 384 -14.90 -1.81 -9.51
C ARG A 384 -14.97 -0.91 -8.27
N GLU A 385 -14.41 0.30 -8.32
CA GLU A 385 -14.46 1.25 -7.20
C GLU A 385 -15.79 2.00 -7.12
N SER A 386 -16.52 2.09 -8.23
CA SER A 386 -17.75 2.88 -8.35
C SER A 386 -19.03 2.10 -8.12
N LEU A 387 -19.00 0.76 -8.22
CA LEU A 387 -20.17 -0.10 -8.07
C LEU A 387 -20.37 -0.55 -6.62
N PRO A 388 -21.63 -0.58 -6.12
CA PRO A 388 -21.94 -1.27 -4.87
C PRO A 388 -21.56 -2.75 -5.03
N GLN A 389 -20.72 -3.24 -4.12
CA GLN A 389 -20.13 -4.59 -4.19
C GLN A 389 -21.17 -5.70 -3.99
N GLY A 390 -22.00 -5.95 -4.96
CA GLY A 390 -23.02 -7.01 -4.94
C GLY A 390 -23.53 -7.43 -6.31
N ALA A 391 -23.30 -6.57 -7.33
CA ALA A 391 -23.61 -6.84 -8.73
C ALA A 391 -22.33 -7.01 -9.58
N VAL A 392 -21.23 -7.35 -8.91
CA VAL A 392 -19.87 -7.02 -9.37
C VAL A 392 -19.42 -7.83 -10.59
N ASP A 393 -19.79 -9.10 -10.71
CA ASP A 393 -19.18 -9.92 -11.76
C ASP A 393 -19.84 -9.73 -13.13
N ASP A 394 -21.17 -9.68 -13.21
CA ASP A 394 -21.88 -9.57 -14.50
C ASP A 394 -21.82 -8.13 -15.04
N GLU A 395 -21.99 -7.09 -14.20
CA GLU A 395 -21.92 -5.69 -14.64
C GLU A 395 -20.49 -5.28 -15.01
N LEU A 396 -19.49 -5.79 -14.28
CA LEU A 396 -18.08 -5.53 -14.64
C LEU A 396 -17.65 -6.25 -15.91
N LEU A 397 -18.13 -7.47 -16.13
CA LEU A 397 -17.92 -8.19 -17.38
C LEU A 397 -18.55 -7.42 -18.54
N LEU A 398 -19.78 -6.95 -18.38
CA LEU A 398 -20.47 -6.15 -19.39
C LEU A 398 -19.77 -4.81 -19.64
N GLU A 399 -19.28 -4.13 -18.59
CA GLU A 399 -18.48 -2.90 -18.73
C GLU A 399 -17.15 -3.18 -19.42
N ALA A 400 -16.45 -4.25 -19.03
CA ALA A 400 -15.22 -4.70 -19.67
C ALA A 400 -15.42 -5.03 -21.14
N GLU A 401 -16.49 -5.77 -21.49
CA GLU A 401 -16.87 -6.09 -22.86
C GLU A 401 -17.23 -4.83 -23.65
N THR A 402 -17.96 -3.90 -23.04
CA THR A 402 -18.33 -2.62 -23.64
C THR A 402 -17.10 -1.77 -23.93
N LEU A 403 -16.18 -1.66 -22.96
CA LEU A 403 -14.92 -0.93 -23.11
C LEU A 403 -14.01 -1.59 -24.14
N ALA A 404 -13.88 -2.92 -24.10
CA ALA A 404 -13.11 -3.67 -25.08
C ALA A 404 -13.69 -3.52 -26.50
N GLY A 405 -15.01 -3.66 -26.65
CA GLY A 405 -15.71 -3.43 -27.90
C GLY A 405 -15.51 -2.02 -28.45
N ALA A 406 -15.60 -0.99 -27.59
CA ALA A 406 -15.31 0.39 -27.99
C ALA A 406 -13.84 0.59 -28.38
N ALA A 407 -12.92 -0.04 -27.67
CA ALA A 407 -11.49 0.05 -27.94
C ALA A 407 -11.10 -0.65 -29.25
N MET A 408 -11.73 -1.76 -29.60
CA MET A 408 -11.41 -2.60 -30.76
C MET A 408 -12.14 -2.20 -32.05
N ARG A 409 -13.15 -1.31 -32.00
CA ARG A 409 -13.85 -0.86 -33.21
C ARG A 409 -12.90 -0.18 -34.18
N ILE A 410 -12.86 -0.63 -35.40
CA ILE A 410 -12.21 0.02 -36.54
C ILE A 410 -13.27 0.88 -37.26
N GLU A 411 -12.94 2.12 -37.64
CA GLU A 411 -13.84 2.95 -38.41
C GLU A 411 -14.08 2.29 -39.77
N GLY A 412 -15.28 1.84 -40.02
CA GLY A 412 -15.70 1.06 -41.19
C GLY A 412 -16.87 0.11 -40.91
N ASP A 413 -17.05 -0.30 -39.64
CA ASP A 413 -18.11 -1.22 -39.24
C ASP A 413 -19.48 -0.53 -38.99
N LEU A 414 -19.62 0.78 -39.27
CA LEU A 414 -20.84 1.52 -39.01
C LEU A 414 -21.85 1.47 -40.16
N ASP A 415 -21.49 0.94 -41.35
CA ASP A 415 -22.39 0.93 -42.51
C ASP A 415 -23.25 -0.36 -42.65
N GLU A 416 -23.05 -1.39 -41.85
CA GLU A 416 -23.82 -2.65 -42.00
C GLU A 416 -25.04 -2.83 -41.05
N GLN A 417 -25.32 -1.90 -40.12
CA GLN A 417 -26.49 -2.01 -39.22
C GLN A 417 -27.56 -0.93 -39.42
N GLY A 418 -27.52 -0.21 -40.54
CA GLY A 418 -28.48 0.87 -40.87
C GLY A 418 -29.61 0.52 -41.84
N GLU A 419 -29.67 -0.72 -42.35
CA GLU A 419 -30.82 -1.16 -43.21
C GLU A 419 -31.30 -2.54 -42.76
N GLY A 420 -32.30 -2.52 -41.86
CA GLY A 420 -33.05 -3.72 -41.49
C GLY A 420 -34.25 -3.38 -40.63
#